data_18b1a77507973ee820da7b8cb298a9e0
#
_entry.id   18b1a77507973ee820da7b8cb298a9e0
#
_cell.length_a   1.000
_cell.length_b   1.000
_cell.length_c   1.000
_cell.angle_alpha   90.00
_cell.angle_beta   90.00
_cell.angle_gamma   90.00
#
_symmetry.space_group_name_H-M   'P 1'
#
loop_
_entity.id
_entity.type
_entity.pdbx_description
1 polymer ?
#
loop_
_entity_poly.entity_id
_entity_poly.type
_entity_poly.pdbx_seq_one_letter_code
_entity_poly.pdbx_strand_id
1 'polypeptide(L)'
;MRDLRIGRLKARYVVMWNDDDGKRRRYRLAAHNAKDAEREARDIALKVTAPDKGMTVAQIWKAYQVEMGERRQASKLAQTGRNILPVLGHFAAEQIIKADCLKYIQSRRAAGRKDATIRTELGCLRASLLWAEKSNLIAKAPAVELPPTPPPRDRYLSRDEVSDLLNAANDPHIRLAILLMITTAGRIGAILELTWDRVDLERRILKLATNDIGPRKGRAIVPINNTLLAALTEAHKGGLSNYVVEWGGRKVGSIKKGFNAAVERAGIDHCTPHDLRRTAGRLMVEDGVPIEEVAQYLGHSNPAITRSTYAQFSPTYLRTAAGSLELNTPILVHRTRGKTPK
;
A
#
# COMPACT_ATOMS: atom_id res chain seq x y z
N MET A 1 -0.42 -34.55 30.03
CA MET A 1 -0.45 -34.31 28.55
C MET A 1 -1.87 -33.87 28.26
N ARG A 2 -2.08 -32.66 27.69
CA ARG A 2 -3.44 -32.18 27.38
C ARG A 2 -4.03 -33.07 26.28
N ASP A 3 -5.32 -33.44 26.40
CA ASP A 3 -6.03 -34.26 25.42
C ASP A 3 -6.28 -33.44 24.15
N LEU A 4 -5.40 -33.63 23.16
CA LEU A 4 -5.45 -32.92 21.89
C LEU A 4 -6.32 -33.69 20.91
N ARG A 5 -7.34 -33.04 20.40
CA ARG A 5 -8.24 -33.61 19.38
C ARG A 5 -8.07 -32.87 18.05
N ILE A 6 -7.85 -33.63 16.99
CA ILE A 6 -7.79 -33.10 15.63
C ILE A 6 -9.17 -33.28 15.00
N GLY A 7 -9.68 -32.25 14.41
CA GLY A 7 -10.97 -32.24 13.70
C GLY A 7 -10.90 -31.47 12.38
N ARG A 8 -12.02 -31.37 11.69
CA ARG A 8 -12.19 -30.55 10.49
C ARG A 8 -13.24 -29.46 10.73
N LEU A 9 -12.94 -28.24 10.29
CA LEU A 9 -13.87 -27.13 10.29
C LEU A 9 -13.80 -26.42 8.92
N LYS A 10 -14.91 -26.39 8.18
CA LYS A 10 -15.00 -25.80 6.83
C LYS A 10 -13.85 -26.29 5.94
N ALA A 11 -13.73 -27.62 5.78
CA ALA A 11 -12.72 -28.33 4.97
C ALA A 11 -11.25 -28.16 5.41
N ARG A 12 -10.96 -27.55 6.56
CA ARG A 12 -9.60 -27.38 7.10
C ARG A 12 -9.41 -28.17 8.38
N TYR A 13 -8.21 -28.68 8.60
CA TYR A 13 -7.85 -29.32 9.85
C TYR A 13 -7.75 -28.28 10.97
N VAL A 14 -8.17 -28.67 12.15
CA VAL A 14 -8.09 -27.89 13.40
C VAL A 14 -7.63 -28.79 14.54
N VAL A 15 -6.79 -28.28 15.42
CA VAL A 15 -6.46 -28.90 16.69
C VAL A 15 -7.24 -28.22 17.79
N MET A 16 -7.73 -29.01 18.75
CA MET A 16 -8.56 -28.53 19.85
C MET A 16 -8.08 -29.17 21.15
N TRP A 17 -8.13 -28.38 22.25
CA TRP A 17 -7.93 -28.86 23.63
C TRP A 17 -8.67 -27.94 24.59
N ASN A 18 -8.80 -28.38 25.83
CA ASN A 18 -9.22 -27.52 26.91
C ASN A 18 -7.98 -26.96 27.60
N ASP A 19 -7.96 -25.65 27.92
CA ASP A 19 -6.91 -25.05 28.75
C ASP A 19 -7.14 -25.39 30.22
N ASP A 20 -6.24 -24.90 31.09
CA ASP A 20 -6.30 -25.17 32.51
C ASP A 20 -7.52 -24.53 33.20
N ASP A 21 -8.13 -23.50 32.56
CA ASP A 21 -9.37 -22.85 32.97
C ASP A 21 -10.63 -23.57 32.43
N GLY A 22 -10.49 -24.74 31.79
CA GLY A 22 -11.58 -25.50 31.18
C GLY A 22 -12.11 -24.91 29.87
N LYS A 23 -11.55 -23.82 29.37
CA LYS A 23 -11.98 -23.20 28.14
C LYS A 23 -11.46 -23.98 26.93
N ARG A 24 -12.37 -24.27 25.99
CA ARG A 24 -12.03 -24.95 24.73
C ARG A 24 -11.24 -24.01 23.80
N ARG A 25 -10.00 -24.39 23.50
CA ARG A 25 -9.15 -23.75 22.51
C ARG A 25 -9.24 -24.47 21.17
N ARG A 26 -9.17 -23.72 20.08
CA ARG A 26 -9.22 -24.25 18.72
C ARG A 26 -8.28 -23.46 17.82
N TYR A 27 -7.41 -24.17 17.09
CA TYR A 27 -6.48 -23.57 16.15
C TYR A 27 -6.53 -24.26 14.80
N ARG A 28 -6.44 -23.46 13.75
CA ARG A 28 -6.41 -23.97 12.38
C ARG A 28 -5.01 -24.46 12.03
N LEU A 29 -4.96 -25.63 11.43
CA LEU A 29 -3.73 -26.20 10.90
C LEU A 29 -3.52 -25.78 9.46
N ALA A 30 -2.26 -25.64 9.05
CA ALA A 30 -1.89 -25.39 7.65
C ALA A 30 -1.93 -26.69 6.84
N ALA A 31 -1.94 -27.84 7.49
CA ALA A 31 -1.91 -29.16 6.89
C ALA A 31 -3.09 -29.42 5.95
N HIS A 32 -2.79 -30.05 4.80
CA HIS A 32 -3.78 -30.45 3.81
C HIS A 32 -4.17 -31.95 3.88
N ASN A 33 -3.40 -32.76 4.62
CA ASN A 33 -3.67 -34.17 4.84
C ASN A 33 -3.59 -34.53 6.34
N ALA A 34 -4.11 -35.72 6.72
CA ALA A 34 -4.20 -36.14 8.11
C ALA A 34 -2.82 -36.31 8.77
N LYS A 35 -1.83 -36.87 8.06
CA LYS A 35 -0.49 -37.15 8.59
C LYS A 35 0.25 -35.84 8.92
N ASP A 36 0.16 -34.84 8.06
CA ASP A 36 0.74 -33.53 8.32
C ASP A 36 -0.02 -32.80 9.42
N ALA A 37 -1.36 -32.98 9.51
CA ALA A 37 -2.16 -32.41 10.57
C ALA A 37 -1.78 -32.97 11.95
N GLU A 38 -1.51 -34.27 12.06
CA GLU A 38 -1.03 -34.89 13.29
C GLU A 38 0.35 -34.36 13.71
N ARG A 39 1.27 -34.24 12.75
CA ARG A 39 2.60 -33.69 13.01
C ARG A 39 2.51 -32.25 13.48
N GLU A 40 1.75 -31.43 12.78
CA GLU A 40 1.56 -30.01 13.10
C GLU A 40 0.84 -29.84 14.45
N ALA A 41 -0.15 -30.69 14.76
CA ALA A 41 -0.83 -30.68 16.05
C ALA A 41 0.12 -31.05 17.20
N ARG A 42 1.03 -32.00 17.01
CA ARG A 42 2.08 -32.33 18.01
C ARG A 42 3.05 -31.17 18.23
N ASP A 43 3.50 -30.54 17.14
CA ASP A 43 4.38 -29.37 17.24
C ASP A 43 3.71 -28.20 18.01
N ILE A 44 2.42 -27.99 17.76
CA ILE A 44 1.60 -27.02 18.50
C ILE A 44 1.48 -27.43 19.96
N ALA A 45 1.22 -28.71 20.24
CA ALA A 45 1.15 -29.23 21.61
C ALA A 45 2.41 -28.94 22.40
N LEU A 46 3.57 -29.29 21.83
CA LEU A 46 4.87 -29.04 22.48
C LEU A 46 5.10 -27.56 22.78
N LYS A 47 4.69 -26.67 21.90
CA LYS A 47 4.83 -25.21 22.08
C LYS A 47 3.84 -24.63 23.12
N VAL A 48 2.64 -25.19 23.20
CA VAL A 48 1.58 -24.72 24.11
C VAL A 48 1.69 -25.34 25.50
N THR A 49 2.23 -26.56 25.61
CA THR A 49 2.43 -27.25 26.89
C THR A 49 3.82 -27.00 27.52
N ALA A 50 4.73 -26.31 26.80
CA ALA A 50 5.97 -25.84 27.38
C ALA A 50 5.66 -24.93 28.63
N PRO A 51 6.38 -25.08 29.73
CA PRO A 51 6.13 -24.27 30.91
C PRO A 51 6.21 -22.80 30.60
N ASP A 52 5.25 -22.06 31.11
CA ASP A 52 4.94 -20.66 30.85
C ASP A 52 6.20 -19.79 30.68
N LYS A 53 6.35 -19.25 29.48
CA LYS A 53 7.50 -18.38 29.21
C LYS A 53 7.11 -17.28 28.25
N GLY A 54 6.48 -16.26 28.80
CA GLY A 54 6.22 -15.02 28.10
C GLY A 54 4.81 -14.87 27.50
N MET A 55 4.53 -13.66 27.05
CA MET A 55 3.23 -13.32 26.45
C MET A 55 3.04 -14.03 25.11
N THR A 56 1.83 -14.50 24.88
CA THR A 56 1.45 -15.05 23.57
C THR A 56 1.32 -13.94 22.52
N VAL A 57 1.48 -14.30 21.25
CA VAL A 57 1.24 -13.39 20.11
C VAL A 57 -0.15 -12.76 20.20
N ALA A 58 -1.18 -13.52 20.60
CA ALA A 58 -2.55 -12.99 20.73
C ALA A 58 -2.67 -11.94 21.83
N GLN A 59 -2.00 -12.14 22.97
CA GLN A 59 -1.98 -11.16 24.06
C GLN A 59 -1.25 -9.87 23.65
N ILE A 60 -0.08 -9.99 23.03
CA ILE A 60 0.67 -8.84 22.49
C ILE A 60 -0.13 -8.11 21.42
N TRP A 61 -0.76 -8.84 20.51
CA TRP A 61 -1.59 -8.24 19.47
C TRP A 61 -2.73 -7.41 20.05
N LYS A 62 -3.43 -7.96 21.04
CA LYS A 62 -4.51 -7.26 21.74
C LYS A 62 -4.00 -6.00 22.46
N ALA A 63 -2.89 -6.10 23.18
CA ALA A 63 -2.27 -4.96 23.85
C ALA A 63 -1.85 -3.88 22.85
N TYR A 64 -1.25 -4.26 21.73
CA TYR A 64 -0.87 -3.34 20.66
C TYR A 64 -2.09 -2.69 19.96
N GLN A 65 -3.21 -3.41 19.83
CA GLN A 65 -4.45 -2.82 19.33
C GLN A 65 -4.98 -1.74 20.28
N VAL A 66 -4.92 -1.95 21.58
CA VAL A 66 -5.31 -0.96 22.59
C VAL A 66 -4.41 0.27 22.51
N GLU A 67 -3.09 0.08 22.42
CA GLU A 67 -2.12 1.17 22.25
C GLU A 67 -2.37 1.98 20.96
N MET A 68 -2.77 1.33 19.89
CA MET A 68 -3.10 2.02 18.62
C MET A 68 -4.39 2.84 18.74
N GLY A 69 -5.28 2.56 19.67
CA GLY A 69 -6.51 3.32 19.90
C GLY A 69 -7.32 3.53 18.61
N GLU A 70 -7.73 4.77 18.35
CA GLU A 70 -8.50 5.15 17.17
C GLU A 70 -7.65 5.41 15.92
N ARG A 71 -6.34 5.21 15.98
CA ARG A 71 -5.47 5.42 14.82
C ARG A 71 -5.90 4.50 13.67
N ARG A 72 -5.80 5.02 12.46
CA ARG A 72 -6.15 4.27 11.22
C ARG A 72 -5.48 2.88 11.12
N GLN A 73 -4.38 2.69 11.83
CA GLN A 73 -3.65 1.44 11.90
C GLN A 73 -4.37 0.38 12.74
N ALA A 74 -5.22 0.76 13.69
CA ALA A 74 -5.98 -0.17 14.52
C ALA A 74 -6.98 -1.00 13.69
N SER A 75 -7.68 -0.38 12.73
CA SER A 75 -8.58 -1.11 11.82
C SER A 75 -7.84 -2.10 10.93
N LYS A 76 -6.63 -1.74 10.47
CA LYS A 76 -5.77 -2.64 9.71
C LYS A 76 -5.31 -3.83 10.57
N LEU A 77 -4.92 -3.58 11.82
CA LEU A 77 -4.57 -4.64 12.78
C LEU A 77 -5.75 -5.57 13.02
N ALA A 78 -6.96 -5.03 13.24
CA ALA A 78 -8.15 -5.85 13.42
C ALA A 78 -8.43 -6.76 12.22
N GLN A 79 -8.28 -6.23 11.01
CA GLN A 79 -8.48 -6.99 9.77
C GLN A 79 -7.40 -8.08 9.58
N THR A 80 -6.13 -7.75 9.78
CA THR A 80 -5.02 -8.70 9.61
C THR A 80 -4.99 -9.74 10.73
N GLY A 81 -5.37 -9.39 11.94
CA GLY A 81 -5.48 -10.29 13.08
C GLY A 81 -6.41 -11.47 12.83
N ARG A 82 -7.49 -11.29 12.06
CA ARG A 82 -8.41 -12.37 11.68
C ARG A 82 -7.72 -13.51 10.93
N ASN A 83 -6.61 -13.24 10.26
CA ASN A 83 -5.85 -14.23 9.51
C ASN A 83 -4.65 -14.77 10.31
N ILE A 84 -3.94 -13.92 11.03
CA ILE A 84 -2.71 -14.27 11.75
C ILE A 84 -3.01 -15.03 13.04
N LEU A 85 -3.93 -14.50 13.86
CA LEU A 85 -4.15 -15.04 15.21
C LEU A 85 -4.64 -16.49 15.24
N PRO A 86 -5.48 -16.97 14.29
CA PRO A 86 -5.84 -18.38 14.25
C PRO A 86 -4.67 -19.35 13.99
N VAL A 87 -3.55 -18.84 13.45
CA VAL A 87 -2.38 -19.66 13.08
C VAL A 87 -1.22 -19.45 14.06
N LEU A 88 -0.91 -18.19 14.38
CA LEU A 88 0.28 -17.84 15.17
C LEU A 88 -0.06 -17.29 16.56
N GLY A 89 -1.32 -16.99 16.84
CA GLY A 89 -1.73 -16.30 18.06
C GLY A 89 -1.48 -17.06 19.36
N HIS A 90 -1.44 -18.39 19.31
CA HIS A 90 -1.26 -19.28 20.46
C HIS A 90 0.20 -19.51 20.87
N PHE A 91 1.15 -19.14 19.99
CA PHE A 91 2.56 -19.28 20.32
C PHE A 91 3.00 -18.21 21.32
N ALA A 92 3.89 -18.57 22.23
CA ALA A 92 4.66 -17.57 22.98
C ALA A 92 5.47 -16.75 21.96
N ALA A 93 5.45 -15.43 22.11
CA ALA A 93 6.02 -14.54 21.10
C ALA A 93 7.48 -14.84 20.79
N GLU A 94 8.28 -15.14 21.82
CA GLU A 94 9.71 -15.44 21.71
C GLU A 94 10.01 -16.79 21.05
N GLN A 95 9.02 -17.67 20.93
CA GLN A 95 9.15 -18.99 20.31
C GLN A 95 8.86 -18.99 18.79
N ILE A 96 8.44 -17.87 18.22
CA ILE A 96 8.24 -17.75 16.78
C ILE A 96 9.58 -17.89 16.08
N ILE A 97 9.67 -18.85 15.17
CA ILE A 97 10.85 -19.10 14.34
C ILE A 97 10.55 -18.89 12.86
N LYS A 98 11.58 -18.81 12.06
CA LYS A 98 11.47 -18.67 10.59
C LYS A 98 10.54 -19.72 9.96
N ALA A 99 10.59 -20.97 10.43
CA ALA A 99 9.76 -22.06 9.90
C ALA A 99 8.26 -21.78 10.08
N ASP A 100 7.84 -21.14 11.18
CA ASP A 100 6.44 -20.79 11.42
C ASP A 100 5.97 -19.71 10.45
N CYS A 101 6.81 -18.72 10.18
CA CYS A 101 6.54 -17.70 9.17
C CYS A 101 6.43 -18.31 7.77
N LEU A 102 7.31 -19.23 7.39
CA LEU A 102 7.28 -19.91 6.10
C LEU A 102 6.02 -20.79 5.95
N LYS A 103 5.62 -21.54 6.98
CA LYS A 103 4.36 -22.29 7.00
C LYS A 103 3.15 -21.35 6.80
N TYR A 104 3.14 -20.20 7.48
CA TYR A 104 2.10 -19.20 7.29
C TYR A 104 2.06 -18.69 5.84
N ILE A 105 3.21 -18.30 5.27
CA ILE A 105 3.32 -17.84 3.88
C ILE A 105 2.77 -18.90 2.91
N GLN A 106 3.18 -20.14 3.04
CA GLN A 106 2.71 -21.25 2.20
C GLN A 106 1.19 -21.44 2.30
N SER A 107 0.63 -21.44 3.50
CA SER A 107 -0.81 -21.59 3.71
C SER A 107 -1.61 -20.43 3.11
N ARG A 108 -1.07 -19.20 3.16
CA ARG A 108 -1.74 -18.04 2.57
C ARG A 108 -1.66 -18.05 1.05
N ARG A 109 -0.51 -18.48 0.48
CA ARG A 109 -0.37 -18.68 -0.98
C ARG A 109 -1.32 -19.75 -1.49
N ALA A 110 -1.43 -20.89 -0.80
CA ALA A 110 -2.40 -21.93 -1.09
C ALA A 110 -3.86 -21.44 -1.04
N ALA A 111 -4.15 -20.46 -0.19
CA ALA A 111 -5.44 -19.77 -0.15
C ALA A 111 -5.59 -18.65 -1.21
N GLY A 112 -4.71 -18.58 -2.22
CA GLY A 112 -4.76 -17.64 -3.34
C GLY A 112 -4.39 -16.19 -2.97
N ARG A 113 -3.69 -15.96 -1.86
CA ARG A 113 -3.29 -14.60 -1.46
C ARG A 113 -1.95 -14.20 -2.07
N LYS A 114 -1.89 -12.95 -2.60
CA LYS A 114 -0.66 -12.39 -3.18
C LYS A 114 0.37 -12.09 -2.08
N ASP A 115 1.64 -12.20 -2.40
CA ASP A 115 2.77 -11.93 -1.47
C ASP A 115 2.69 -10.54 -0.83
N ALA A 116 2.23 -9.51 -1.54
CA ALA A 116 2.01 -8.18 -0.98
C ALA A 116 1.02 -8.17 0.21
N THR A 117 -0.04 -8.98 0.15
CA THR A 117 -1.01 -9.14 1.23
C THR A 117 -0.38 -9.86 2.41
N ILE A 118 0.30 -10.98 2.14
CA ILE A 118 0.98 -11.79 3.16
C ILE A 118 2.07 -10.97 3.87
N ARG A 119 2.85 -10.20 3.10
CA ARG A 119 3.84 -9.27 3.63
C ARG A 119 3.22 -8.20 4.54
N THR A 120 2.03 -7.71 4.21
CA THR A 120 1.28 -6.78 5.05
C THR A 120 0.84 -7.44 6.36
N GLU A 121 0.34 -8.66 6.29
CA GLU A 121 -0.09 -9.44 7.46
C GLU A 121 1.09 -9.67 8.41
N LEU A 122 2.18 -10.28 7.93
CA LEU A 122 3.39 -10.53 8.72
C LEU A 122 4.09 -9.22 9.15
N GLY A 123 4.00 -8.15 8.36
CA GLY A 123 4.50 -6.83 8.74
C GLY A 123 3.77 -6.25 9.97
N CYS A 124 2.45 -6.51 10.09
CA CYS A 124 1.70 -6.16 11.30
C CYS A 124 2.13 -7.00 12.51
N LEU A 125 2.40 -8.30 12.32
CA LEU A 125 2.95 -9.15 13.37
C LEU A 125 4.32 -8.63 13.82
N ARG A 126 5.22 -8.37 12.89
CA ARG A 126 6.55 -7.81 13.18
C ARG A 126 6.45 -6.50 13.97
N ALA A 127 5.54 -5.60 13.57
CA ALA A 127 5.35 -4.32 14.24
C ALA A 127 4.85 -4.49 15.68
N SER A 128 3.92 -5.43 15.93
CA SER A 128 3.41 -5.70 17.29
C SER A 128 4.47 -6.32 18.20
N LEU A 129 5.31 -7.20 17.67
CA LEU A 129 6.40 -7.83 18.41
C LEU A 129 7.51 -6.83 18.75
N LEU A 130 7.93 -5.99 17.81
CA LEU A 130 8.89 -4.92 18.06
C LEU A 130 8.37 -3.88 19.06
N TRP A 131 7.08 -3.57 19.02
CA TRP A 131 6.45 -2.72 20.03
C TRP A 131 6.47 -3.38 21.41
N ALA A 132 6.19 -4.67 21.50
CA ALA A 132 6.22 -5.41 22.75
C ALA A 132 7.63 -5.44 23.39
N GLU A 133 8.67 -5.63 22.58
CA GLU A 133 10.06 -5.50 23.02
C GLU A 133 10.35 -4.09 23.54
N LYS A 134 10.00 -3.06 22.78
CA LYS A 134 10.19 -1.66 23.18
C LYS A 134 9.42 -1.29 24.45
N SER A 135 8.28 -1.95 24.68
CA SER A 135 7.44 -1.78 25.89
C SER A 135 7.84 -2.70 27.04
N ASN A 136 8.96 -3.42 26.93
CA ASN A 136 9.48 -4.40 27.91
C ASN A 136 8.47 -5.51 28.26
N LEU A 137 7.56 -5.85 27.35
CA LEU A 137 6.62 -6.96 27.52
C LEU A 137 7.24 -8.32 27.16
N ILE A 138 8.26 -8.31 26.31
CA ILE A 138 9.10 -9.46 25.94
C ILE A 138 10.56 -9.01 25.96
N ALA A 139 11.47 -9.95 26.19
CA ALA A 139 12.91 -9.63 26.27
C ALA A 139 13.48 -9.25 24.87
N LYS A 140 13.06 -9.97 23.82
CA LYS A 140 13.52 -9.73 22.44
C LYS A 140 12.45 -10.16 21.44
N ALA A 141 12.18 -9.30 20.46
CA ALA A 141 11.30 -9.63 19.35
C ALA A 141 11.98 -10.65 18.40
N PRO A 142 11.32 -11.77 18.09
CA PRO A 142 11.85 -12.73 17.13
C PRO A 142 11.87 -12.14 15.72
N ALA A 143 12.79 -12.65 14.88
CA ALA A 143 12.87 -12.29 13.49
C ALA A 143 11.64 -12.84 12.72
N VAL A 144 10.82 -11.94 12.19
CA VAL A 144 9.67 -12.30 11.35
C VAL A 144 10.10 -12.32 9.89
N GLU A 145 10.11 -13.50 9.28
CA GLU A 145 10.39 -13.67 7.86
C GLU A 145 9.24 -13.13 7.01
N LEU A 146 9.57 -12.33 6.01
CA LEU A 146 8.59 -11.71 5.11
C LEU A 146 8.77 -12.24 3.69
N PRO A 147 7.68 -12.42 2.90
CA PRO A 147 7.84 -12.74 1.49
C PRO A 147 8.57 -11.59 0.75
N PRO A 148 9.14 -11.86 -0.44
CA PRO A 148 9.81 -10.84 -1.26
C PRO A 148 8.92 -9.61 -1.46
N THR A 149 9.55 -8.43 -1.57
CA THR A 149 8.83 -7.22 -1.95
C THR A 149 8.43 -7.34 -3.41
N PRO A 150 7.16 -7.24 -3.75
CA PRO A 150 6.75 -7.25 -5.15
C PRO A 150 7.37 -6.06 -5.89
N PRO A 151 7.66 -6.20 -7.19
CA PRO A 151 8.17 -5.09 -7.99
C PRO A 151 7.19 -3.91 -7.93
N PRO A 152 7.69 -2.68 -8.02
CA PRO A 152 6.85 -1.50 -8.13
C PRO A 152 5.91 -1.63 -9.32
N ARG A 153 4.70 -1.12 -9.18
CA ARG A 153 3.76 -1.05 -10.30
C ARG A 153 4.27 0.01 -11.28
N ASP A 154 4.39 -0.34 -12.56
CA ASP A 154 4.92 0.56 -13.60
C ASP A 154 3.82 0.98 -14.58
N ARG A 155 2.71 1.52 -14.08
CA ARG A 155 1.62 2.05 -14.89
C ARG A 155 1.60 3.57 -14.81
N TYR A 156 1.73 4.21 -15.95
CA TYR A 156 1.58 5.64 -16.19
C TYR A 156 0.62 5.84 -17.35
N LEU A 157 -0.16 6.90 -17.32
CA LEU A 157 -1.06 7.27 -18.40
C LEU A 157 -0.33 8.22 -19.38
N SER A 158 -0.59 8.09 -20.65
CA SER A 158 -0.23 9.11 -21.64
C SER A 158 -1.13 10.35 -21.46
N ARG A 159 -0.79 11.47 -22.12
CA ARG A 159 -1.65 12.66 -22.14
C ARG A 159 -2.99 12.38 -22.81
N ASP A 160 -3.00 11.55 -23.85
CA ASP A 160 -4.21 11.13 -24.56
C ASP A 160 -5.08 10.25 -23.64
N GLU A 161 -4.51 9.26 -22.98
CA GLU A 161 -5.25 8.44 -22.01
C GLU A 161 -5.84 9.26 -20.85
N VAL A 162 -5.15 10.31 -20.40
CA VAL A 162 -5.70 11.23 -19.38
C VAL A 162 -6.89 11.99 -19.95
N SER A 163 -6.82 12.45 -21.19
CA SER A 163 -7.90 13.16 -21.88
C SER A 163 -9.11 12.24 -22.09
N ASP A 164 -8.88 11.02 -22.56
CA ASP A 164 -9.91 10.00 -22.75
C ASP A 164 -10.61 9.65 -21.44
N LEU A 165 -9.86 9.48 -20.36
CA LEU A 165 -10.39 9.22 -19.03
C LEU A 165 -11.27 10.38 -18.53
N LEU A 166 -10.83 11.62 -18.70
CA LEU A 166 -11.60 12.81 -18.33
C LEU A 166 -12.89 12.93 -19.16
N ASN A 167 -12.84 12.64 -20.45
CA ASN A 167 -14.01 12.67 -21.34
C ASN A 167 -15.00 11.54 -21.03
N ALA A 168 -14.51 10.37 -20.65
CA ALA A 168 -15.32 9.21 -20.25
C ALA A 168 -15.91 9.31 -18.83
N ALA A 169 -15.49 10.29 -18.03
CA ALA A 169 -16.03 10.52 -16.69
C ALA A 169 -17.33 11.32 -16.77
N ASN A 170 -18.46 10.61 -16.87
CA ASN A 170 -19.79 11.21 -17.05
C ASN A 170 -20.29 11.98 -15.81
N ASP A 171 -19.95 11.49 -14.62
CA ASP A 171 -20.37 12.13 -13.37
C ASP A 171 -19.48 13.34 -13.05
N PRO A 172 -20.03 14.56 -12.85
CA PRO A 172 -19.25 15.78 -12.63
C PRO A 172 -18.26 15.67 -11.46
N HIS A 173 -18.66 15.05 -10.35
CA HIS A 173 -17.81 14.87 -9.17
C HIS A 173 -16.67 13.89 -9.42
N ILE A 174 -16.86 12.86 -10.26
CA ILE A 174 -15.79 11.92 -10.67
C ILE A 174 -14.80 12.65 -11.59
N ARG A 175 -15.30 13.37 -12.58
CA ARG A 175 -14.49 14.16 -13.52
C ARG A 175 -13.64 15.21 -12.78
N LEU A 176 -14.24 15.95 -11.84
CA LEU A 176 -13.52 16.92 -11.04
C LEU A 176 -12.46 16.27 -10.14
N ALA A 177 -12.77 15.12 -9.53
CA ALA A 177 -11.79 14.38 -8.73
C ALA A 177 -10.61 13.90 -9.57
N ILE A 178 -10.84 13.39 -10.79
CA ILE A 178 -9.78 12.99 -11.73
C ILE A 178 -8.92 14.19 -12.12
N LEU A 179 -9.55 15.31 -12.47
CA LEU A 179 -8.85 16.54 -12.82
C LEU A 179 -7.99 17.05 -11.67
N LEU A 180 -8.54 17.12 -10.46
CA LEU A 180 -7.80 17.49 -9.25
C LEU A 180 -6.60 16.58 -9.02
N MET A 181 -6.75 15.26 -9.17
CA MET A 181 -5.65 14.32 -8.97
C MET A 181 -4.51 14.50 -9.97
N ILE A 182 -4.83 14.72 -11.25
CA ILE A 182 -3.78 14.87 -12.28
C ILE A 182 -3.11 16.24 -12.22
N THR A 183 -3.86 17.31 -11.96
CA THR A 183 -3.31 18.66 -11.96
C THR A 183 -2.61 19.05 -10.65
N THR A 184 -3.02 18.49 -9.51
CA THR A 184 -2.39 18.77 -8.20
C THR A 184 -1.47 17.65 -7.73
N ALA A 185 -1.40 16.54 -8.46
CA ALA A 185 -0.76 15.31 -8.03
C ALA A 185 -1.22 14.83 -6.63
N GLY A 186 -2.39 15.26 -6.18
CA GLY A 186 -2.96 15.00 -4.86
C GLY A 186 -3.27 13.53 -4.62
N ARG A 187 -3.15 13.07 -3.37
CA ARG A 187 -3.65 11.74 -2.99
C ARG A 187 -5.17 11.78 -2.94
N ILE A 188 -5.85 10.73 -3.42
CA ILE A 188 -7.30 10.66 -3.49
C ILE A 188 -7.99 11.02 -2.15
N GLY A 189 -7.47 10.56 -1.02
CA GLY A 189 -8.03 10.93 0.28
C GLY A 189 -7.91 12.42 0.59
N ALA A 190 -6.86 13.11 0.12
CA ALA A 190 -6.71 14.56 0.28
C ALA A 190 -7.69 15.33 -0.63
N ILE A 191 -7.93 14.81 -1.84
CA ILE A 191 -8.89 15.39 -2.79
C ILE A 191 -10.33 15.27 -2.27
N LEU A 192 -10.72 14.09 -1.75
CA LEU A 192 -12.07 13.87 -1.23
C LEU A 192 -12.33 14.55 0.14
N GLU A 193 -11.27 14.96 0.83
CA GLU A 193 -11.36 15.76 2.07
C GLU A 193 -11.20 17.26 1.82
N LEU A 194 -11.00 17.70 0.57
CA LEU A 194 -10.77 19.10 0.24
C LEU A 194 -12.07 19.89 0.42
N THR A 195 -11.97 21.03 1.11
CA THR A 195 -13.06 21.97 1.36
C THR A 195 -12.74 23.33 0.76
N TRP A 196 -13.76 24.14 0.48
CA TRP A 196 -13.61 25.42 -0.22
C TRP A 196 -12.78 26.44 0.55
N ASP A 197 -12.74 26.42 1.88
CA ASP A 197 -11.88 27.25 2.72
C ASP A 197 -10.37 27.05 2.47
N ARG A 198 -10.01 25.95 1.80
CA ARG A 198 -8.62 25.62 1.42
C ARG A 198 -8.31 25.88 -0.05
N VAL A 199 -9.24 26.47 -0.78
CA VAL A 199 -9.11 26.84 -2.19
C VAL A 199 -9.20 28.36 -2.34
N ASP A 200 -8.09 28.99 -2.65
CA ASP A 200 -8.03 30.43 -2.94
C ASP A 200 -8.03 30.59 -4.48
N LEU A 201 -9.21 30.88 -5.03
CA LEU A 201 -9.39 31.06 -6.47
C LEU A 201 -8.73 32.35 -6.99
N GLU A 202 -8.66 33.40 -6.16
CA GLU A 202 -8.06 34.69 -6.54
C GLU A 202 -6.56 34.57 -6.64
N ARG A 203 -5.92 34.01 -5.59
CA ARG A 203 -4.47 33.79 -5.55
C ARG A 203 -4.05 32.54 -6.30
N ARG A 204 -5.01 31.75 -6.76
CA ARG A 204 -4.79 30.48 -7.46
C ARG A 204 -3.94 29.48 -6.65
N ILE A 205 -4.27 29.31 -5.40
CA ILE A 205 -3.57 28.41 -4.49
C ILE A 205 -4.54 27.40 -3.88
N LEU A 206 -4.12 26.13 -3.84
CA LEU A 206 -4.87 25.04 -3.25
C LEU A 206 -4.04 24.38 -2.14
N LYS A 207 -4.62 24.29 -0.93
CA LYS A 207 -3.98 23.66 0.23
C LYS A 207 -4.53 22.26 0.44
N LEU A 208 -3.76 21.21 0.08
CA LEU A 208 -4.12 19.83 0.34
C LEU A 208 -3.84 19.41 1.79
N ALA A 209 -3.02 20.17 2.52
CA ALA A 209 -2.76 19.95 3.94
C ALA A 209 -4.01 20.27 4.77
N THR A 210 -4.26 19.47 5.82
CA THR A 210 -5.25 19.76 6.86
C THR A 210 -4.52 20.16 8.13
N ASN A 211 -5.15 21.02 8.94
CA ASN A 211 -4.62 21.43 10.24
C ASN A 211 -4.79 20.36 11.35
N ASP A 212 -5.32 19.18 11.00
CA ASP A 212 -5.57 18.12 11.98
C ASP A 212 -4.27 17.57 12.57
N ILE A 213 -4.25 17.41 13.87
CA ILE A 213 -3.15 16.86 14.64
C ILE A 213 -2.99 15.35 14.30
N GLY A 214 -1.79 14.96 13.84
CA GLY A 214 -1.44 13.56 13.63
C GLY A 214 -0.43 13.33 12.49
N PRO A 215 0.25 12.18 12.44
CA PRO A 215 1.22 11.86 11.40
C PRO A 215 0.51 11.60 10.06
N ARG A 216 0.11 12.66 9.35
CA ARG A 216 -0.39 12.56 7.99
C ARG A 216 0.78 12.64 7.01
N LYS A 217 0.74 11.80 5.97
CA LYS A 217 1.71 11.88 4.86
C LYS A 217 1.66 13.28 4.27
N GLY A 218 2.81 13.89 4.03
CA GLY A 218 2.96 15.24 3.53
C GLY A 218 1.95 15.58 2.44
N ARG A 219 1.27 16.69 2.59
CA ARG A 219 0.28 17.24 1.66
C ARG A 219 0.77 18.60 1.23
N ALA A 220 0.86 18.79 -0.08
CA ALA A 220 1.42 20.01 -0.66
C ALA A 220 0.43 21.16 -0.63
N ILE A 221 0.97 22.38 -0.68
CA ILE A 221 0.29 23.57 -1.15
C ILE A 221 0.72 23.73 -2.60
N VAL A 222 -0.24 23.76 -3.52
CA VAL A 222 0.04 23.72 -4.97
C VAL A 222 -0.69 24.88 -5.68
N PRO A 223 -0.09 25.45 -6.74
CA PRO A 223 -0.76 26.42 -7.59
C PRO A 223 -1.88 25.76 -8.40
N ILE A 224 -2.91 26.55 -8.70
CA ILE A 224 -4.03 26.17 -9.55
C ILE A 224 -3.73 26.64 -10.98
N ASN A 225 -3.61 25.70 -11.92
CA ASN A 225 -3.45 26.01 -13.33
C ASN A 225 -4.78 26.45 -13.98
N ASN A 226 -4.73 26.99 -15.19
CA ASN A 226 -5.92 27.54 -15.87
C ASN A 226 -7.06 26.52 -16.05
N THR A 227 -6.71 25.27 -16.42
CA THR A 227 -7.69 24.20 -16.59
C THR A 227 -8.44 23.88 -15.31
N LEU A 228 -7.69 23.75 -14.22
CA LEU A 228 -8.26 23.48 -12.90
C LEU A 228 -9.04 24.67 -12.37
N LEU A 229 -8.58 25.90 -12.61
CA LEU A 229 -9.27 27.13 -12.20
C LEU A 229 -10.68 27.19 -12.79
N ALA A 230 -10.81 26.97 -14.11
CA ALA A 230 -12.10 26.95 -14.79
C ALA A 230 -13.06 25.91 -14.16
N ALA A 231 -12.57 24.69 -13.96
CA ALA A 231 -13.37 23.63 -13.38
C ALA A 231 -13.78 23.90 -11.92
N LEU A 232 -12.89 24.46 -11.12
CA LEU A 232 -13.18 24.83 -9.72
C LEU A 232 -14.16 26.00 -9.65
N THR A 233 -14.06 26.98 -10.54
CA THR A 233 -15.00 28.11 -10.59
C THR A 233 -16.41 27.62 -10.89
N GLU A 234 -16.57 26.72 -11.84
CA GLU A 234 -17.88 26.14 -12.15
C GLU A 234 -18.41 25.25 -11.01
N ALA A 235 -17.56 24.43 -10.43
CA ALA A 235 -17.91 23.60 -9.30
C ALA A 235 -18.34 24.43 -8.07
N HIS A 236 -17.68 25.58 -7.84
CA HIS A 236 -18.00 26.47 -6.72
C HIS A 236 -19.40 27.11 -6.90
N LYS A 237 -19.74 27.52 -8.12
CA LYS A 237 -21.08 28.10 -8.42
C LYS A 237 -22.22 27.12 -8.17
N GLY A 238 -21.99 25.82 -8.49
CA GLY A 238 -23.00 24.77 -8.33
C GLY A 238 -22.92 24.00 -7.01
N GLY A 239 -21.97 24.35 -6.14
CA GLY A 239 -21.72 23.61 -4.89
C GLY A 239 -22.85 23.76 -3.87
N LEU A 240 -23.26 22.67 -3.26
CA LEU A 240 -24.28 22.57 -2.22
C LEU A 240 -23.70 22.31 -0.83
N SER A 241 -22.41 22.04 -0.73
CA SER A 241 -21.71 21.78 0.53
C SER A 241 -20.34 22.45 0.59
N ASN A 242 -19.69 22.36 1.74
CA ASN A 242 -18.32 22.87 1.91
C ASN A 242 -17.24 22.03 1.20
N TYR A 243 -17.57 20.87 0.66
CA TYR A 243 -16.63 19.98 -0.02
C TYR A 243 -16.48 20.36 -1.50
N VAL A 244 -15.24 20.38 -2.00
CA VAL A 244 -14.96 20.62 -3.42
C VAL A 244 -15.45 19.46 -4.30
N VAL A 245 -15.26 18.23 -3.83
CA VAL A 245 -15.79 17.03 -4.49
C VAL A 245 -16.98 16.54 -3.67
N GLU A 246 -18.16 16.82 -4.15
CA GLU A 246 -19.43 16.47 -3.49
C GLU A 246 -20.37 15.71 -4.42
N TRP A 247 -21.36 15.03 -3.83
CA TRP A 247 -22.48 14.44 -4.53
C TRP A 247 -23.78 14.69 -3.74
N GLY A 248 -24.70 15.43 -4.35
CA GLY A 248 -25.97 15.78 -3.71
C GLY A 248 -25.80 16.52 -2.37
N GLY A 249 -24.89 17.49 -2.29
CA GLY A 249 -24.62 18.26 -1.08
C GLY A 249 -23.86 17.49 0.02
N ARG A 250 -23.31 16.31 -0.30
CA ARG A 250 -22.60 15.46 0.68
C ARG A 250 -21.18 15.14 0.25
N LYS A 251 -20.32 14.94 1.23
CA LYS A 251 -18.96 14.45 1.02
C LYS A 251 -18.96 13.12 0.27
N VAL A 252 -18.14 13.01 -0.78
CA VAL A 252 -17.89 11.77 -1.48
C VAL A 252 -16.88 10.91 -0.69
N GLY A 253 -17.32 9.76 -0.20
CA GLY A 253 -16.44 8.84 0.56
C GLY A 253 -15.49 8.03 -0.33
N SER A 254 -15.89 7.74 -1.58
CA SER A 254 -15.08 6.95 -2.52
C SER A 254 -15.54 7.19 -3.96
N ILE A 255 -14.61 7.39 -4.86
CA ILE A 255 -14.88 7.46 -6.31
C ILE A 255 -14.64 6.13 -7.03
N LYS A 256 -14.32 5.05 -6.32
CA LYS A 256 -13.82 3.80 -6.91
C LYS A 256 -14.72 3.25 -8.02
N LYS A 257 -16.04 3.23 -7.81
CA LYS A 257 -16.98 2.69 -8.80
C LYS A 257 -17.04 3.57 -10.06
N GLY A 258 -17.24 4.89 -9.89
CA GLY A 258 -17.31 5.84 -11.00
C GLY A 258 -15.97 5.96 -11.75
N PHE A 259 -14.85 5.92 -11.03
CA PHE A 259 -13.52 5.90 -11.62
C PHE A 259 -13.29 4.65 -12.49
N ASN A 260 -13.56 3.45 -11.96
CA ASN A 260 -13.42 2.22 -12.72
C ASN A 260 -14.33 2.18 -13.96
N ALA A 261 -15.57 2.66 -13.83
CA ALA A 261 -16.48 2.78 -14.96
C ALA A 261 -15.99 3.78 -16.02
N ALA A 262 -15.33 4.87 -15.60
CA ALA A 262 -14.70 5.82 -16.52
C ALA A 262 -13.49 5.19 -17.25
N VAL A 263 -12.63 4.43 -16.55
CA VAL A 263 -11.50 3.68 -17.14
C VAL A 263 -12.00 2.70 -18.20
N GLU A 264 -13.06 1.96 -17.91
CA GLU A 264 -13.67 0.99 -18.84
C GLU A 264 -14.25 1.67 -20.08
N ARG A 265 -15.00 2.77 -19.91
CA ARG A 265 -15.55 3.56 -21.03
C ARG A 265 -14.48 4.23 -21.87
N ALA A 266 -13.38 4.67 -21.26
CA ALA A 266 -12.24 5.25 -21.97
C ALA A 266 -11.49 4.22 -22.81
N GLY A 267 -11.71 2.92 -22.62
CA GLY A 267 -11.01 1.86 -23.34
C GLY A 267 -9.51 1.79 -23.05
N ILE A 268 -9.07 2.40 -21.94
CA ILE A 268 -7.65 2.42 -21.54
C ILE A 268 -7.31 1.25 -20.62
N ASP A 269 -6.03 0.90 -20.57
CA ASP A 269 -5.53 -0.13 -19.65
C ASP A 269 -5.86 0.21 -18.21
N HIS A 270 -6.12 -0.84 -17.41
CA HIS A 270 -6.50 -0.69 -16.01
C HIS A 270 -5.53 0.19 -15.23
N CYS A 271 -6.04 1.27 -14.69
CA CYS A 271 -5.33 2.17 -13.80
C CYS A 271 -6.11 2.43 -12.51
N THR A 272 -5.44 3.03 -11.55
CA THR A 272 -6.01 3.41 -10.25
C THR A 272 -5.83 4.91 -9.99
N PRO A 273 -6.58 5.51 -9.06
CA PRO A 273 -6.35 6.90 -8.66
C PRO A 273 -4.90 7.23 -8.28
N HIS A 274 -4.15 6.25 -7.75
CA HIS A 274 -2.74 6.46 -7.42
C HIS A 274 -1.84 6.55 -8.66
N ASP A 275 -2.23 5.87 -9.74
CA ASP A 275 -1.47 5.93 -10.99
C ASP A 275 -1.60 7.30 -11.65
N LEU A 276 -2.71 8.06 -11.46
CA LEU A 276 -2.82 9.47 -11.89
C LEU A 276 -1.78 10.37 -11.22
N ARG A 277 -1.57 10.20 -9.91
CA ARG A 277 -0.53 10.94 -9.18
C ARG A 277 0.88 10.57 -9.69
N ARG A 278 1.12 9.30 -10.00
CA ARG A 278 2.38 8.84 -10.59
C ARG A 278 2.56 9.44 -11.99
N THR A 279 1.49 9.46 -12.78
CA THR A 279 1.47 10.11 -14.10
C THR A 279 1.82 11.60 -13.99
N ALA A 280 1.20 12.34 -13.07
CA ALA A 280 1.52 13.75 -12.85
C ALA A 280 3.00 13.97 -12.50
N GLY A 281 3.56 13.14 -11.61
CA GLY A 281 4.98 13.20 -11.26
C GLY A 281 5.89 12.92 -12.45
N ARG A 282 5.56 11.92 -13.28
CA ARG A 282 6.30 11.60 -14.50
C ARG A 282 6.23 12.73 -15.53
N LEU A 283 5.04 13.25 -15.83
CA LEU A 283 4.85 14.33 -16.80
C LEU A 283 5.65 15.58 -16.43
N MET A 284 5.67 15.97 -15.14
CA MET A 284 6.48 17.10 -14.68
C MET A 284 7.98 16.86 -14.95
N VAL A 285 8.48 15.66 -14.69
CA VAL A 285 9.90 15.34 -14.91
C VAL A 285 10.21 15.26 -16.41
N GLU A 286 9.33 14.70 -17.24
CA GLU A 286 9.48 14.68 -18.72
C GLU A 286 9.49 16.10 -19.30
N ASP A 287 8.72 17.02 -18.73
CA ASP A 287 8.72 18.44 -19.10
C ASP A 287 9.94 19.21 -18.54
N GLY A 288 10.88 18.52 -17.87
CA GLY A 288 12.13 19.10 -17.38
C GLY A 288 12.03 19.82 -16.03
N VAL A 289 10.92 19.69 -15.30
CA VAL A 289 10.79 20.29 -13.95
C VAL A 289 11.83 19.65 -13.01
N PRO A 290 12.59 20.45 -12.25
CA PRO A 290 13.59 19.96 -11.30
C PRO A 290 12.99 18.95 -10.32
N ILE A 291 13.71 17.87 -10.02
CA ILE A 291 13.20 16.75 -9.20
C ILE A 291 12.83 17.18 -7.78
N GLU A 292 13.47 18.22 -7.27
CA GLU A 292 13.19 18.81 -5.96
C GLU A 292 11.84 19.55 -5.94
N GLU A 293 11.51 20.26 -7.02
CA GLU A 293 10.19 20.90 -7.18
C GLU A 293 9.09 19.84 -7.33
N VAL A 294 9.35 18.80 -8.12
CA VAL A 294 8.42 17.66 -8.24
C VAL A 294 8.19 17.02 -6.86
N ALA A 295 9.23 16.84 -6.05
CA ALA A 295 9.11 16.31 -4.69
C ALA A 295 8.25 17.19 -3.81
N GLN A 296 8.44 18.49 -3.86
CA GLN A 296 7.65 19.49 -3.12
C GLN A 296 6.19 19.48 -3.59
N TYR A 297 5.96 19.47 -4.91
CA TYR A 297 4.62 19.42 -5.51
C TYR A 297 3.86 18.16 -5.11
N LEU A 298 4.55 17.03 -5.11
CA LEU A 298 4.03 15.77 -4.62
C LEU A 298 3.85 15.74 -3.08
N GLY A 299 4.42 16.68 -2.34
CA GLY A 299 4.40 16.69 -0.88
C GLY A 299 5.11 15.44 -0.30
N HIS A 300 6.27 15.10 -0.84
CA HIS A 300 7.15 14.07 -0.27
C HIS A 300 8.07 14.70 0.76
N SER A 301 8.03 14.21 2.00
CA SER A 301 8.94 14.64 3.06
C SER A 301 10.39 14.21 2.84
N ASN A 302 10.60 13.18 2.01
CA ASN A 302 11.91 12.70 1.60
C ASN A 302 12.02 12.75 0.06
N PRO A 303 12.81 13.68 -0.51
CA PRO A 303 13.02 13.80 -1.96
C PRO A 303 13.63 12.55 -2.61
N ALA A 304 14.34 11.71 -1.84
CA ALA A 304 14.89 10.46 -2.37
C ALA A 304 13.83 9.52 -2.96
N ILE A 305 12.60 9.57 -2.44
CA ILE A 305 11.46 8.81 -2.98
C ILE A 305 11.13 9.28 -4.40
N THR A 306 11.12 10.61 -4.63
CA THR A 306 10.85 11.18 -5.96
C THR A 306 11.99 10.87 -6.91
N ARG A 307 13.23 11.03 -6.45
CA ARG A 307 14.43 10.75 -7.26
C ARG A 307 14.47 9.29 -7.70
N SER A 308 14.29 8.33 -6.79
CA SER A 308 14.30 6.90 -7.13
C SER A 308 13.17 6.47 -8.05
N THR A 309 12.05 7.21 -8.04
CA THR A 309 10.86 6.84 -8.84
C THR A 309 10.86 7.50 -10.21
N TYR A 310 11.31 8.76 -10.32
CA TYR A 310 11.04 9.58 -11.51
C TYR A 310 12.31 10.08 -12.23
N ALA A 311 13.50 10.08 -11.60
CA ALA A 311 14.70 10.69 -12.21
C ALA A 311 15.03 10.13 -13.61
N GLN A 312 14.76 8.85 -13.83
CA GLN A 312 14.99 8.18 -15.12
C GLN A 312 14.18 8.76 -16.30
N PHE A 313 13.11 9.53 -16.01
CA PHE A 313 12.27 10.15 -17.04
C PHE A 313 12.72 11.58 -17.38
N SER A 314 13.72 12.15 -16.67
CA SER A 314 14.25 13.47 -17.01
C SER A 314 14.94 13.46 -18.37
N PRO A 315 14.69 14.47 -19.24
CA PRO A 315 15.36 14.57 -20.54
C PRO A 315 16.89 14.61 -20.45
N THR A 316 17.43 15.08 -19.32
CA THR A 316 18.86 15.19 -19.05
C THR A 316 19.43 14.00 -18.29
N TYR A 317 18.59 13.00 -17.93
CA TYR A 317 19.03 11.85 -17.15
C TYR A 317 20.17 11.11 -17.83
N LEU A 318 21.30 10.98 -17.13
CA LEU A 318 22.53 10.35 -17.60
C LEU A 318 23.18 10.95 -18.86
N ARG A 319 22.62 11.97 -19.51
CA ARG A 319 23.21 12.59 -20.71
C ARG A 319 24.58 13.20 -20.42
N THR A 320 24.72 13.92 -19.29
CA THR A 320 26.01 14.48 -18.86
C THR A 320 27.02 13.36 -18.57
N ALA A 321 26.59 12.27 -17.93
CA ALA A 321 27.45 11.12 -17.70
C ALA A 321 27.85 10.45 -19.02
N ALA A 322 26.92 10.27 -19.97
CA ALA A 322 27.22 9.74 -21.30
C ALA A 322 28.21 10.66 -22.05
N GLY A 323 27.98 11.98 -22.01
CA GLY A 323 28.88 12.96 -22.64
C GLY A 323 30.30 12.95 -22.06
N SER A 324 30.47 12.64 -20.77
CA SER A 324 31.79 12.51 -20.17
C SER A 324 32.61 11.29 -20.65
N LEU A 325 31.94 10.35 -21.32
CA LEU A 325 32.53 9.15 -21.92
C LEU A 325 32.76 9.30 -23.42
N GLU A 326 32.52 10.48 -24.00
CA GLU A 326 32.84 10.76 -25.40
C GLU A 326 34.35 10.57 -25.69
N LEU A 327 34.64 9.87 -26.75
CA LEU A 327 36.01 9.63 -27.20
C LEU A 327 36.39 10.68 -28.26
N ASN A 328 37.56 11.30 -28.08
CA ASN A 328 38.08 12.32 -29.00
C ASN A 328 38.44 11.78 -30.39
N THR A 329 38.37 10.47 -30.58
CA THR A 329 38.66 9.81 -31.85
C THR A 329 37.43 9.10 -32.40
N PRO A 330 36.94 9.43 -33.62
CA PRO A 330 35.83 8.72 -34.21
C PRO A 330 36.21 7.27 -34.51
N ILE A 331 35.54 6.32 -33.88
CA ILE A 331 35.70 4.89 -34.13
C ILE A 331 34.80 4.52 -35.31
N LEU A 332 35.39 4.36 -36.49
CA LEU A 332 34.69 3.85 -37.67
C LEU A 332 34.57 2.33 -37.55
N VAL A 333 33.38 1.84 -37.27
CA VAL A 333 33.08 0.40 -37.33
C VAL A 333 32.89 0.02 -38.80
N HIS A 334 34.00 -0.48 -39.43
CA HIS A 334 33.88 -1.04 -40.78
C HIS A 334 33.12 -2.36 -40.74
N ARG A 335 31.98 -2.42 -41.44
CA ARG A 335 31.37 -3.69 -41.80
C ARG A 335 32.32 -4.46 -42.70
N THR A 336 32.96 -5.51 -42.22
CA THR A 336 33.59 -6.51 -43.07
C THR A 336 32.52 -7.13 -43.94
N ARG A 337 32.54 -6.77 -45.23
CA ARG A 337 31.75 -7.51 -46.26
C ARG A 337 32.22 -8.96 -46.23
N GLY A 338 31.38 -9.85 -45.76
CA GLY A 338 31.61 -11.29 -45.85
C GLY A 338 31.85 -11.64 -47.33
N LYS A 339 32.98 -12.24 -47.63
CA LYS A 339 33.20 -12.84 -48.96
C LYS A 339 32.19 -13.95 -49.13
N THR A 340 31.31 -13.82 -50.11
CA THR A 340 30.50 -14.91 -50.62
C THR A 340 31.42 -16.03 -51.12
N PRO A 341 31.30 -17.28 -50.66
CA PRO A 341 32.02 -18.39 -51.28
C PRO A 341 31.52 -18.59 -52.71
N LYS A 342 32.46 -18.81 -53.64
CA LYS A 342 32.17 -19.26 -54.99
C LYS A 342 31.68 -20.69 -55.01
#